data_1176d1bf6c1a2db319b0fdbfe929b0c0
#
_entry.id   1176d1bf6c1a2db319b0fdbfe929b0c0
#
_cell.length_a   1.000
_cell.length_b   1.000
_cell.length_c   1.000
_cell.angle_alpha   90.00
_cell.angle_beta   90.00
_cell.angle_gamma   90.00
#
_symmetry.space_group_name_H-M   'P 1'
#
loop_
_entity.id
_entity.type
_entity.pdbx_description
1 polymer ?
#
loop_
_entity_poly.entity_id
_entity_poly.type
_entity_poly.pdbx_seq_one_letter_code
_entity_poly.pdbx_strand_id
1 'polypeptide(L)'
;IFDEIHHLPAPSYAQIPELSLAPFRLGLTATYKRQDARHLALTRLIGPVVYEKQIRDLKGEHLSDYEVNRLVIPLTPEEEKEYTDCHSTYKQYVSEKGVRFYGNRWSDFIRESAFNPEARQALLARKRMRQILFGAGKKMEVLESIIKLHLNDRIIIFTQDNDLVYRISASFLIPAITHQTDTKERKAFLDAFRSGVFRMLVTSKVLNEGVDIPAANIAVILGGSANPVEHIQRLGRILRKKSGKRAVLYEIIAGGTQETNISYRRRSSDAYR
;
A
#
# COMPACT_ATOMS: atom_id res chain seq x y z
N ILE A 1 19.27 18.84 -4.48
CA ILE A 1 18.52 17.98 -3.52
C ILE A 1 17.73 16.98 -4.33
N PHE A 2 17.77 15.71 -3.94
CA PHE A 2 16.98 14.62 -4.52
C PHE A 2 16.01 14.14 -3.46
N ASP A 3 14.73 14.15 -3.75
CA ASP A 3 13.69 13.59 -2.90
C ASP A 3 13.39 12.13 -3.31
N GLU A 4 12.89 11.31 -2.38
CA GLU A 4 12.59 9.87 -2.56
C GLU A 4 13.73 9.09 -3.24
N ILE A 5 14.97 9.30 -2.75
CA ILE A 5 16.18 8.72 -3.38
C ILE A 5 16.18 7.19 -3.46
N HIS A 6 15.30 6.51 -2.75
CA HIS A 6 15.17 5.06 -2.86
C HIS A 6 14.76 4.60 -4.28
N HIS A 7 14.28 5.51 -5.14
CA HIS A 7 14.03 5.24 -6.56
C HIS A 7 15.28 5.39 -7.44
N LEU A 8 16.26 6.22 -7.06
CA LEU A 8 17.44 6.52 -7.87
C LEU A 8 18.25 5.30 -8.33
N PRO A 9 18.38 4.19 -7.56
CA PRO A 9 19.12 3.02 -8.03
C PRO A 9 18.43 2.23 -9.14
N ALA A 10 17.23 2.61 -9.57
CA ALA A 10 16.61 2.00 -10.74
C ALA A 10 17.35 2.43 -12.03
N PRO A 11 17.51 1.53 -13.03
CA PRO A 11 18.30 1.83 -14.23
C PRO A 11 17.88 3.09 -14.98
N SER A 12 16.59 3.41 -14.97
CA SER A 12 16.04 4.62 -15.62
C SER A 12 16.36 5.92 -14.88
N TYR A 13 16.65 5.87 -13.57
CA TYR A 13 16.90 7.05 -12.74
C TYR A 13 18.37 7.22 -12.33
N ALA A 14 19.17 6.14 -12.35
CA ALA A 14 20.55 6.17 -11.91
C ALA A 14 21.43 7.15 -12.70
N GLN A 15 21.08 7.41 -13.95
CA GLN A 15 21.80 8.37 -14.82
C GLN A 15 21.65 9.82 -14.34
N ILE A 16 20.55 10.17 -13.66
CA ILE A 16 20.30 11.56 -13.23
C ILE A 16 21.42 12.08 -12.29
N PRO A 17 21.73 11.39 -11.18
CA PRO A 17 22.82 11.82 -10.33
C PRO A 17 24.21 11.64 -10.98
N GLU A 18 24.39 10.67 -11.87
CA GLU A 18 25.67 10.46 -12.57
C GLU A 18 26.00 11.60 -13.54
N LEU A 19 25.01 12.13 -14.24
CA LEU A 19 25.17 13.26 -15.18
C LEU A 19 25.12 14.63 -14.48
N SER A 20 24.77 14.68 -13.20
CA SER A 20 24.70 15.94 -12.46
C SER A 20 26.09 16.50 -12.21
N LEU A 21 26.32 17.77 -12.61
CA LEU A 21 27.54 18.53 -12.34
C LEU A 21 27.57 19.17 -10.94
N ALA A 22 26.51 18.99 -10.14
CA ALA A 22 26.42 19.56 -8.80
C ALA A 22 27.50 18.95 -7.88
N PRO A 23 28.38 19.78 -7.28
CA PRO A 23 29.47 19.33 -6.41
C PRO A 23 28.94 18.77 -5.07
N PHE A 24 27.79 19.26 -4.60
CA PHE A 24 27.14 18.82 -3.38
C PHE A 24 25.77 18.19 -3.70
N ARG A 25 25.48 17.05 -3.08
CA ARG A 25 24.24 16.32 -3.29
C ARG A 25 23.63 15.98 -1.94
N LEU A 26 22.34 16.22 -1.79
CA LEU A 26 21.56 15.83 -0.63
C LEU A 26 20.44 14.92 -1.09
N GLY A 27 20.33 13.74 -0.50
CA GLY A 27 19.26 12.78 -0.75
C GLY A 27 18.34 12.66 0.45
N LEU A 28 17.02 12.70 0.20
CA LEU A 28 15.98 12.52 1.21
C LEU A 28 15.18 11.28 0.90
N THR A 29 14.85 10.48 1.91
CA THR A 29 13.95 9.32 1.77
C THR A 29 13.39 8.91 3.13
N ALA A 30 12.13 8.52 3.16
CA ALA A 30 11.53 7.88 4.33
C ALA A 30 12.00 6.42 4.52
N THR A 31 12.63 5.83 3.49
CA THR A 31 13.03 4.43 3.49
C THR A 31 14.32 4.24 2.69
N TYR A 32 15.40 4.09 3.41
CA TYR A 32 16.71 3.89 2.78
C TYR A 32 16.88 2.46 2.24
N LYS A 33 16.48 1.44 3.03
CA LYS A 33 16.72 0.02 2.72
C LYS A 33 15.75 -0.51 1.67
N ARG A 34 16.29 -1.09 0.59
CA ARG A 34 15.53 -1.78 -0.47
C ARG A 34 15.71 -3.28 -0.36
N GLN A 35 14.68 -4.05 -0.71
CA GLN A 35 14.73 -5.52 -0.71
C GLN A 35 15.68 -6.10 -1.77
N ASP A 36 15.92 -5.36 -2.87
CA ASP A 36 16.81 -5.75 -3.96
C ASP A 36 18.28 -5.35 -3.74
N ALA A 37 18.62 -4.87 -2.54
CA ALA A 37 19.93 -4.39 -2.13
C ALA A 37 20.53 -3.25 -2.98
N ARG A 38 19.80 -2.72 -3.97
CA ARG A 38 20.28 -1.61 -4.84
C ARG A 38 20.50 -0.31 -4.09
N HIS A 39 19.96 -0.16 -2.87
CA HIS A 39 20.25 1.00 -2.02
C HIS A 39 21.76 1.18 -1.73
N LEU A 40 22.57 0.13 -1.85
CA LEU A 40 24.03 0.24 -1.71
C LEU A 40 24.64 1.18 -2.74
N ALA A 41 24.04 1.33 -3.91
CA ALA A 41 24.51 2.28 -4.93
C ALA A 41 24.29 3.73 -4.52
N LEU A 42 23.42 4.04 -3.57
CA LEU A 42 23.12 5.40 -3.12
C LEU A 42 24.35 6.07 -2.51
N THR A 43 25.20 5.32 -1.83
CA THR A 43 26.45 5.86 -1.27
C THR A 43 27.36 6.43 -2.37
N ARG A 44 27.42 5.78 -3.54
CA ARG A 44 28.17 6.27 -4.70
C ARG A 44 27.43 7.41 -5.43
N LEU A 45 26.13 7.31 -5.57
CA LEU A 45 25.34 8.26 -6.36
C LEU A 45 25.12 9.61 -5.63
N ILE A 46 24.96 9.56 -4.33
CA ILE A 46 24.60 10.72 -3.50
C ILE A 46 25.65 10.96 -2.42
N GLY A 47 25.96 9.95 -1.61
CA GLY A 47 26.87 10.03 -0.46
C GLY A 47 26.44 9.11 0.67
N PRO A 48 27.20 9.07 1.78
CA PRO A 48 26.85 8.27 2.95
C PRO A 48 25.61 8.81 3.65
N VAL A 49 24.97 7.97 4.46
CA VAL A 49 23.88 8.40 5.36
C VAL A 49 24.49 9.29 6.44
N VAL A 50 24.05 10.55 6.48
CA VAL A 50 24.52 11.58 7.43
C VAL A 50 23.53 11.82 8.56
N TYR A 51 22.27 11.45 8.37
CA TYR A 51 21.21 11.60 9.37
C TYR A 51 20.16 10.53 9.18
N GLU A 52 19.73 9.90 10.26
CA GLU A 52 18.62 8.93 10.29
C GLU A 52 17.76 9.19 11.54
N LYS A 53 16.44 9.29 11.36
CA LYS A 53 15.48 9.40 12.46
C LYS A 53 14.42 8.33 12.27
N GLN A 54 14.19 7.56 13.31
CA GLN A 54 13.17 6.49 13.30
C GLN A 54 11.78 7.10 13.48
N ILE A 55 10.74 6.44 12.92
CA ILE A 55 9.35 6.91 13.07
C ILE A 55 8.92 6.96 14.54
N ARG A 56 9.39 6.01 15.35
CA ARG A 56 9.16 5.99 16.80
C ARG A 56 9.64 7.28 17.49
N ASP A 57 10.73 7.88 17.02
CA ASP A 57 11.32 9.10 17.58
C ASP A 57 10.54 10.35 17.17
N LEU A 58 9.59 10.20 16.21
CA LEU A 58 8.70 11.26 15.76
C LEU A 58 7.33 11.21 16.45
N LYS A 59 7.02 10.12 17.19
CA LYS A 59 5.78 10.01 17.96
C LYS A 59 5.76 11.07 19.06
N GLY A 60 4.61 11.72 19.20
CA GLY A 60 4.42 12.78 20.22
C GLY A 60 4.91 14.17 19.82
N GLU A 61 6.04 14.30 19.10
CA GLU A 61 6.54 15.61 18.66
C GLU A 61 5.98 16.02 17.28
N HIS A 62 5.97 15.09 16.32
CA HIS A 62 5.62 15.37 14.92
C HIS A 62 4.48 14.53 14.36
N LEU A 63 4.20 13.36 14.96
CA LEU A 63 3.09 12.48 14.58
C LEU A 63 2.02 12.50 15.69
N SER A 64 0.75 12.50 15.30
CA SER A 64 -0.34 12.29 16.25
C SER A 64 -0.26 10.90 16.86
N ASP A 65 -0.64 10.76 18.12
CA ASP A 65 -0.92 9.45 18.70
C ASP A 65 -1.99 8.75 17.86
N TYR A 66 -1.75 7.52 17.49
CA TYR A 66 -2.69 6.73 16.69
C TYR A 66 -2.87 5.34 17.32
N GLU A 67 -4.06 4.82 17.12
CA GLU A 67 -4.45 3.47 17.50
C GLU A 67 -4.54 2.61 16.24
N VAL A 68 -4.05 1.36 16.33
CA VAL A 68 -4.14 0.40 15.24
C VAL A 68 -5.09 -0.72 15.60
N ASN A 69 -6.23 -0.75 14.92
CA ASN A 69 -7.27 -1.77 15.09
C ASN A 69 -7.22 -2.77 13.93
N ARG A 70 -6.78 -3.98 14.24
CA ARG A 70 -6.73 -5.07 13.28
C ARG A 70 -7.99 -5.92 13.38
N LEU A 71 -8.74 -5.96 12.29
CA LEU A 71 -9.97 -6.73 12.19
C LEU A 71 -9.73 -7.95 11.28
N VAL A 72 -9.69 -9.12 11.88
CA VAL A 72 -9.54 -10.39 11.16
C VAL A 72 -10.93 -10.93 10.86
N ILE A 73 -11.24 -11.05 9.58
CA ILE A 73 -12.53 -11.58 9.14
C ILE A 73 -12.38 -13.02 8.63
N PRO A 74 -13.35 -13.90 8.85
CA PRO A 74 -13.39 -15.20 8.19
C PRO A 74 -13.80 -15.04 6.71
N LEU A 75 -13.34 -15.95 5.87
CA LEU A 75 -13.93 -16.20 4.55
C LEU A 75 -15.17 -17.06 4.73
N THR A 76 -16.10 -17.05 3.77
CA THR A 76 -17.15 -18.08 3.73
C THR A 76 -16.54 -19.46 3.42
N PRO A 77 -17.21 -20.56 3.74
CA PRO A 77 -16.71 -21.90 3.41
C PRO A 77 -16.41 -22.07 1.92
N GLU A 78 -17.21 -21.47 1.04
CA GLU A 78 -17.02 -21.49 -0.40
C GLU A 78 -15.80 -20.67 -0.82
N GLU A 79 -15.66 -19.45 -0.28
CA GLU A 79 -14.50 -18.58 -0.52
C GLU A 79 -13.20 -19.22 -0.02
N GLU A 80 -13.24 -19.86 1.17
CA GLU A 80 -12.08 -20.54 1.77
C GLU A 80 -11.65 -21.75 0.94
N LYS A 81 -12.60 -22.57 0.51
CA LYS A 81 -12.32 -23.72 -0.37
C LYS A 81 -11.68 -23.27 -1.68
N GLU A 82 -12.31 -22.32 -2.37
CA GLU A 82 -11.81 -21.83 -3.65
C GLU A 82 -10.44 -21.17 -3.50
N TYR A 83 -10.23 -20.40 -2.41
CA TYR A 83 -8.94 -19.81 -2.11
C TYR A 83 -7.85 -20.86 -1.90
N THR A 84 -8.17 -21.94 -1.15
CA THR A 84 -7.23 -23.03 -0.85
C THR A 84 -6.85 -23.79 -2.12
N ASP A 85 -7.81 -24.08 -2.99
CA ASP A 85 -7.58 -24.77 -4.26
C ASP A 85 -6.68 -23.92 -5.18
N CYS A 86 -7.00 -22.64 -5.33
CA CYS A 86 -6.18 -21.71 -6.08
C CYS A 86 -4.77 -21.54 -5.48
N HIS A 87 -4.67 -21.48 -4.14
CA HIS A 87 -3.39 -21.34 -3.46
C HIS A 87 -2.50 -22.57 -3.67
N SER A 88 -3.07 -23.78 -3.61
CA SER A 88 -2.33 -25.02 -3.87
C SER A 88 -1.79 -25.08 -5.29
N THR A 89 -2.62 -24.77 -6.28
CA THR A 89 -2.23 -24.72 -7.70
C THR A 89 -1.08 -23.73 -7.94
N TYR A 90 -1.22 -22.53 -7.39
CA TYR A 90 -0.17 -21.51 -7.51
C TYR A 90 1.13 -21.90 -6.80
N LYS A 91 1.02 -22.41 -5.56
CA LYS A 91 2.17 -22.81 -4.74
C LYS A 91 2.92 -23.99 -5.34
N GLN A 92 2.21 -24.97 -5.88
CA GLN A 92 2.80 -26.12 -6.56
C GLN A 92 3.69 -25.66 -7.71
N TYR A 93 3.15 -24.86 -8.64
CA TYR A 93 3.90 -24.33 -9.77
C TYR A 93 5.15 -23.55 -9.34
N VAL A 94 5.00 -22.65 -8.37
CA VAL A 94 6.13 -21.83 -7.86
C VAL A 94 7.21 -22.69 -7.22
N SER A 95 6.83 -23.76 -6.50
CA SER A 95 7.78 -24.68 -5.85
C SER A 95 8.52 -25.53 -6.87
N GLU A 96 7.83 -26.12 -7.84
CA GLU A 96 8.41 -27.00 -8.87
C GLU A 96 9.38 -26.25 -9.79
N LYS A 97 9.04 -25.02 -10.17
CA LYS A 97 9.90 -24.19 -11.03
C LYS A 97 10.97 -23.39 -10.29
N GLY A 98 11.02 -23.49 -8.95
CA GLY A 98 11.95 -22.71 -8.14
C GLY A 98 11.82 -21.20 -8.33
N VAL A 99 10.62 -20.71 -8.69
CA VAL A 99 10.38 -19.31 -9.02
C VAL A 99 10.49 -18.47 -7.76
N ARG A 100 11.62 -17.81 -7.57
CA ARG A 100 11.77 -16.75 -6.55
C ARG A 100 11.46 -15.42 -7.22
N PHE A 101 10.38 -14.74 -6.83
CA PHE A 101 9.93 -13.47 -7.41
C PHE A 101 10.83 -12.29 -7.01
N TYR A 102 12.12 -12.34 -7.38
CA TYR A 102 13.05 -11.21 -7.24
C TYR A 102 13.44 -10.69 -8.64
N GLY A 103 13.43 -9.38 -8.81
CA GLY A 103 13.80 -8.74 -10.08
C GLY A 103 12.79 -8.95 -11.22
N ASN A 104 13.28 -9.22 -12.43
CA ASN A 104 12.46 -9.34 -13.65
C ASN A 104 11.63 -10.64 -13.76
N ARG A 105 11.73 -11.55 -12.79
CA ARG A 105 11.09 -12.87 -12.85
C ARG A 105 9.56 -12.84 -12.90
N TRP A 106 8.94 -11.76 -12.45
CA TRP A 106 7.51 -11.58 -12.60
C TRP A 106 7.12 -11.39 -14.08
N SER A 107 7.86 -10.56 -14.79
CA SER A 107 7.66 -10.34 -16.24
C SER A 107 7.93 -11.61 -17.04
N ASP A 108 8.92 -12.40 -16.63
CA ASP A 108 9.23 -13.69 -17.23
C ASP A 108 8.12 -14.71 -17.01
N PHE A 109 7.56 -14.77 -15.79
CA PHE A 109 6.40 -15.63 -15.50
C PHE A 109 5.15 -15.23 -16.31
N ILE A 110 4.87 -13.92 -16.45
CA ILE A 110 3.78 -13.45 -17.33
C ILE A 110 4.03 -13.87 -18.76
N ARG A 111 5.24 -13.71 -19.27
CA ARG A 111 5.60 -14.12 -20.64
C ARG A 111 5.47 -15.63 -20.83
N GLU A 112 5.97 -16.42 -19.88
CA GLU A 112 5.83 -17.88 -19.87
C GLU A 112 4.36 -18.31 -19.89
N SER A 113 3.50 -17.63 -19.17
CA SER A 113 2.07 -17.95 -19.11
C SER A 113 1.34 -17.79 -20.47
N ALA A 114 1.94 -17.11 -21.44
CA ALA A 114 1.40 -17.01 -22.79
C ALA A 114 1.54 -18.32 -23.58
N PHE A 115 2.58 -19.11 -23.30
CA PHE A 115 2.93 -20.31 -24.07
C PHE A 115 2.84 -21.60 -23.25
N ASN A 116 2.94 -21.53 -21.92
CA ASN A 116 2.90 -22.67 -21.02
C ASN A 116 1.54 -22.74 -20.30
N PRO A 117 0.74 -23.81 -20.51
CA PRO A 117 -0.56 -23.98 -19.88
C PRO A 117 -0.50 -24.04 -18.34
N GLU A 118 0.53 -24.66 -17.76
CA GLU A 118 0.71 -24.76 -16.31
C GLU A 118 0.99 -23.36 -15.69
N ALA A 119 1.88 -22.58 -16.35
CA ALA A 119 2.15 -21.21 -15.95
C ALA A 119 0.89 -20.34 -16.04
N ARG A 120 0.08 -20.53 -17.09
CA ARG A 120 -1.20 -19.83 -17.26
C ARG A 120 -2.16 -20.18 -16.15
N GLN A 121 -2.30 -21.46 -15.81
CA GLN A 121 -3.17 -21.94 -14.74
C GLN A 121 -2.74 -21.34 -13.39
N ALA A 122 -1.45 -21.34 -13.08
CA ALA A 122 -0.91 -20.74 -11.85
C ALA A 122 -1.15 -19.22 -11.81
N LEU A 123 -1.02 -18.51 -12.95
CA LEU A 123 -1.30 -17.08 -13.03
C LEU A 123 -2.78 -16.77 -12.80
N LEU A 124 -3.68 -17.56 -13.39
CA LEU A 124 -5.14 -17.44 -13.19
C LEU A 124 -5.53 -17.76 -11.75
N ALA A 125 -4.97 -18.80 -11.16
CA ALA A 125 -5.18 -19.16 -9.77
C ALA A 125 -4.75 -18.00 -8.84
N ARG A 126 -3.58 -17.40 -9.05
CA ARG A 126 -3.14 -16.23 -8.30
C ARG A 126 -4.07 -15.02 -8.48
N LYS A 127 -4.55 -14.76 -9.70
CA LYS A 127 -5.53 -13.71 -9.96
C LYS A 127 -6.82 -13.97 -9.18
N ARG A 128 -7.30 -15.22 -9.19
CA ARG A 128 -8.52 -15.62 -8.50
C ARG A 128 -8.40 -15.50 -6.98
N MET A 129 -7.29 -15.95 -6.40
CA MET A 129 -7.00 -15.73 -4.98
C MET A 129 -7.15 -14.25 -4.58
N ARG A 130 -6.58 -13.34 -5.37
CA ARG A 130 -6.69 -11.90 -5.11
C ARG A 130 -8.13 -11.41 -5.20
N GLN A 131 -8.88 -11.87 -6.18
CA GLN A 131 -10.30 -11.52 -6.33
C GLN A 131 -11.12 -11.97 -5.11
N ILE A 132 -10.88 -13.18 -4.61
CA ILE A 132 -11.52 -13.68 -3.38
C ILE A 132 -11.18 -12.78 -2.19
N LEU A 133 -9.89 -12.51 -1.97
CA LEU A 133 -9.43 -11.68 -0.85
C LEU A 133 -9.98 -10.26 -0.89
N PHE A 134 -10.00 -9.62 -2.07
CA PHE A 134 -10.53 -8.26 -2.22
C PHE A 134 -12.05 -8.26 -2.29
N GLY A 135 -12.65 -9.35 -2.79
CA GLY A 135 -14.08 -9.52 -2.99
C GLY A 135 -14.87 -9.96 -1.76
N ALA A 136 -14.19 -10.47 -0.72
CA ALA A 136 -14.84 -11.04 0.46
C ALA A 136 -15.96 -10.15 1.01
N GLY A 137 -17.19 -10.66 0.98
CA GLY A 137 -18.39 -9.90 1.36
C GLY A 137 -18.31 -9.34 2.77
N LYS A 138 -17.71 -10.10 3.68
CA LYS A 138 -17.52 -9.70 5.08
C LYS A 138 -16.65 -8.45 5.25
N LYS A 139 -15.71 -8.17 4.33
CA LYS A 139 -14.94 -6.92 4.35
C LYS A 139 -15.82 -5.70 4.13
N MET A 140 -16.81 -5.81 3.23
CA MET A 140 -17.75 -4.71 2.96
C MET A 140 -18.66 -4.44 4.16
N GLU A 141 -19.15 -5.48 4.83
CA GLU A 141 -19.96 -5.35 6.06
C GLU A 141 -19.18 -4.65 7.18
N VAL A 142 -17.92 -5.08 7.40
CA VAL A 142 -17.04 -4.47 8.40
C VAL A 142 -16.71 -3.03 8.03
N LEU A 143 -16.44 -2.75 6.75
CA LEU A 143 -16.22 -1.37 6.28
C LEU A 143 -17.46 -0.49 6.51
N GLU A 144 -18.65 -0.98 6.21
CA GLU A 144 -19.90 -0.29 6.49
C GLU A 144 -20.06 0.04 7.99
N SER A 145 -19.73 -0.92 8.84
CA SER A 145 -19.77 -0.72 10.30
C SER A 145 -18.79 0.36 10.77
N ILE A 146 -17.57 0.40 10.20
CA ILE A 146 -16.59 1.45 10.49
C ILE A 146 -17.09 2.82 10.00
N ILE A 147 -17.66 2.87 8.80
CA ILE A 147 -18.23 4.12 8.25
C ILE A 147 -19.34 4.64 9.15
N LYS A 148 -20.25 3.77 9.61
CA LYS A 148 -21.35 4.15 10.53
C LYS A 148 -20.83 4.65 11.88
N LEU A 149 -19.75 4.05 12.41
CA LEU A 149 -19.13 4.47 13.65
C LEU A 149 -18.49 5.85 13.56
N HIS A 150 -18.00 6.22 12.38
CA HIS A 150 -17.18 7.40 12.13
C HIS A 150 -17.80 8.42 11.16
N LEU A 151 -19.14 8.56 11.15
CA LEU A 151 -19.87 9.45 10.23
C LEU A 151 -19.41 10.92 10.29
N ASN A 152 -18.92 11.37 11.43
CA ASN A 152 -18.45 12.73 11.64
C ASN A 152 -16.95 12.92 11.43
N ASP A 153 -16.22 11.84 11.20
CA ASP A 153 -14.78 11.85 10.98
C ASP A 153 -14.42 11.96 9.50
N ARG A 154 -13.16 12.30 9.23
CA ARG A 154 -12.59 12.21 7.89
C ARG A 154 -11.96 10.85 7.71
N ILE A 155 -12.45 10.07 6.76
CA ILE A 155 -12.05 8.70 6.50
C ILE A 155 -11.35 8.62 5.15
N ILE A 156 -10.16 7.99 5.11
CA ILE A 156 -9.52 7.58 3.86
C ILE A 156 -9.44 6.05 3.82
N ILE A 157 -9.98 5.48 2.75
CA ILE A 157 -10.00 4.04 2.52
C ILE A 157 -8.94 3.70 1.48
N PHE A 158 -8.03 2.82 1.83
CA PHE A 158 -6.94 2.34 0.96
C PHE A 158 -7.16 0.90 0.55
N THR A 159 -7.00 0.63 -0.73
CA THR A 159 -6.93 -0.72 -1.27
C THR A 159 -5.85 -0.80 -2.37
N GLN A 160 -5.52 -2.01 -2.82
CA GLN A 160 -4.60 -2.20 -3.96
C GLN A 160 -5.33 -2.54 -5.26
N ASP A 161 -6.63 -2.74 -5.18
CA ASP A 161 -7.44 -3.21 -6.28
C ASP A 161 -8.40 -2.12 -6.74
N ASN A 162 -8.34 -1.77 -8.03
CA ASN A 162 -9.20 -0.71 -8.58
C ASN A 162 -10.67 -1.13 -8.67
N ASP A 163 -10.94 -2.43 -8.93
CA ASP A 163 -12.32 -2.93 -8.97
C ASP A 163 -12.97 -2.78 -7.59
N LEU A 164 -12.19 -3.05 -6.52
CA LEU A 164 -12.65 -2.81 -5.16
C LEU A 164 -12.84 -1.32 -4.86
N VAL A 165 -11.97 -0.43 -5.37
CA VAL A 165 -12.18 1.04 -5.24
C VAL A 165 -13.52 1.44 -5.83
N TYR A 166 -13.81 1.03 -7.05
CA TYR A 166 -15.07 1.39 -7.71
C TYR A 166 -16.28 0.76 -7.04
N ARG A 167 -16.17 -0.48 -6.54
CA ARG A 167 -17.22 -1.14 -5.78
C ARG A 167 -17.54 -0.39 -4.48
N ILE A 168 -16.53 0.02 -3.73
CA ILE A 168 -16.69 0.82 -2.51
C ILE A 168 -17.31 2.18 -2.84
N SER A 169 -16.80 2.85 -3.88
CA SER A 169 -17.31 4.13 -4.35
C SER A 169 -18.81 4.05 -4.69
N ALA A 170 -19.22 3.05 -5.46
CA ALA A 170 -20.60 2.85 -5.84
C ALA A 170 -21.51 2.45 -4.66
N SER A 171 -21.01 1.58 -3.74
CA SER A 171 -21.82 1.09 -2.61
C SER A 171 -22.06 2.16 -1.54
N PHE A 172 -21.11 3.06 -1.34
CA PHE A 172 -21.18 4.06 -0.26
C PHE A 172 -21.25 5.50 -0.77
N LEU A 173 -21.31 5.72 -2.09
CA LEU A 173 -21.34 7.03 -2.74
C LEU A 173 -20.13 7.90 -2.31
N ILE A 174 -18.96 7.30 -2.26
CA ILE A 174 -17.71 7.94 -1.84
C ILE A 174 -16.87 8.25 -3.07
N PRO A 175 -16.27 9.46 -3.21
CA PRO A 175 -15.36 9.77 -4.31
C PRO A 175 -14.19 8.80 -4.38
N ALA A 176 -13.86 8.36 -5.60
CA ALA A 176 -12.79 7.40 -5.90
C ALA A 176 -11.61 8.07 -6.59
N ILE A 177 -10.39 7.83 -6.08
CA ILE A 177 -9.17 8.25 -6.75
C ILE A 177 -8.35 7.03 -7.14
N THR A 178 -8.16 6.82 -8.45
CA THR A 178 -7.31 5.77 -9.02
C THR A 178 -6.28 6.38 -9.96
N HIS A 179 -5.43 5.54 -10.56
CA HIS A 179 -4.49 5.99 -11.60
C HIS A 179 -5.20 6.50 -12.87
N GLN A 180 -6.45 6.13 -13.07
CA GLN A 180 -7.29 6.58 -14.20
C GLN A 180 -7.98 7.92 -13.95
N THR A 181 -8.01 8.38 -12.68
CA THR A 181 -8.61 9.68 -12.33
C THR A 181 -7.77 10.82 -12.91
N ASP A 182 -8.40 11.68 -13.70
CA ASP A 182 -7.75 12.86 -14.28
C ASP A 182 -7.14 13.76 -13.21
N THR A 183 -6.08 14.48 -13.56
CA THR A 183 -5.35 15.34 -12.60
C THR A 183 -6.23 16.48 -12.06
N LYS A 184 -7.12 17.07 -12.87
CA LYS A 184 -8.04 18.14 -12.44
C LYS A 184 -9.11 17.58 -11.51
N GLU A 185 -9.70 16.44 -11.85
CA GLU A 185 -10.68 15.75 -11.03
C GLU A 185 -10.08 15.31 -9.69
N ARG A 186 -8.88 14.73 -9.72
CA ARG A 186 -8.13 14.37 -8.50
C ARG A 186 -7.94 15.56 -7.57
N LYS A 187 -7.50 16.70 -8.13
CA LYS A 187 -7.34 17.93 -7.36
C LYS A 187 -8.68 18.39 -6.76
N ALA A 188 -9.75 18.38 -7.54
CA ALA A 188 -11.08 18.78 -7.08
C ALA A 188 -11.55 17.89 -5.92
N PHE A 189 -11.39 16.56 -6.00
CA PHE A 189 -11.75 15.64 -4.91
C PHE A 189 -10.91 15.89 -3.65
N LEU A 190 -9.60 16.10 -3.79
CA LEU A 190 -8.73 16.39 -2.65
C LEU A 190 -9.05 17.74 -2.00
N ASP A 191 -9.37 18.77 -2.78
CA ASP A 191 -9.76 20.09 -2.27
C ASP A 191 -11.11 20.02 -1.57
N ALA A 192 -12.09 19.29 -2.12
CA ALA A 192 -13.39 19.05 -1.50
C ALA A 192 -13.26 18.23 -0.19
N PHE A 193 -12.36 17.26 -0.15
CA PHE A 193 -12.07 16.53 1.09
C PHE A 193 -11.35 17.43 2.12
N ARG A 194 -10.44 18.31 1.66
CA ARG A 194 -9.74 19.27 2.53
C ARG A 194 -10.68 20.30 3.14
N SER A 195 -11.65 20.79 2.37
CA SER A 195 -12.68 21.74 2.84
C SER A 195 -13.76 21.07 3.69
N GLY A 196 -13.88 19.72 3.64
CA GLY A 196 -14.88 18.96 4.38
C GLY A 196 -16.22 18.80 3.66
N VAL A 197 -16.31 19.19 2.39
CA VAL A 197 -17.46 18.88 1.50
C VAL A 197 -17.61 17.37 1.37
N PHE A 198 -16.50 16.67 1.14
CA PHE A 198 -16.44 15.23 1.27
C PHE A 198 -15.72 14.86 2.57
N ARG A 199 -16.29 13.96 3.34
CA ARG A 199 -15.67 13.43 4.56
C ARG A 199 -14.99 12.09 4.36
N MET A 200 -15.27 11.44 3.24
CA MET A 200 -14.74 10.11 2.92
C MET A 200 -14.12 10.12 1.53
N LEU A 201 -13.07 9.32 1.36
CA LEU A 201 -12.38 9.14 0.10
C LEU A 201 -11.89 7.70 0.00
N VAL A 202 -12.06 7.06 -1.15
CA VAL A 202 -11.47 5.75 -1.43
C VAL A 202 -10.40 5.86 -2.50
N THR A 203 -9.28 5.18 -2.31
CA THR A 203 -8.15 5.28 -3.23
C THR A 203 -7.41 3.96 -3.39
N SER A 204 -6.83 3.77 -4.57
CA SER A 204 -5.81 2.76 -4.81
C SER A 204 -4.40 3.31 -4.50
N LYS A 205 -3.37 2.72 -5.07
CA LYS A 205 -1.95 3.07 -4.85
C LYS A 205 -1.56 4.52 -5.18
N VAL A 206 -2.41 5.27 -5.85
CA VAL A 206 -2.08 6.57 -6.47
C VAL A 206 -1.74 7.67 -5.46
N LEU A 207 -2.21 7.57 -4.23
CA LEU A 207 -1.90 8.55 -3.18
C LEU A 207 -0.64 8.20 -2.36
N ASN A 208 0.19 7.28 -2.84
CA ASN A 208 1.37 6.85 -2.11
C ASN A 208 2.52 7.86 -2.16
N GLU A 209 2.71 8.54 -3.30
CA GLU A 209 3.87 9.40 -3.56
C GLU A 209 3.43 10.73 -4.19
N GLY A 210 4.08 11.82 -3.79
CA GLY A 210 3.95 13.13 -4.45
C GLY A 210 2.63 13.87 -4.27
N VAL A 211 1.61 13.29 -3.61
CA VAL A 211 0.31 13.93 -3.41
C VAL A 211 0.15 14.40 -1.97
N ASP A 212 -0.16 15.68 -1.77
CA ASP A 212 -0.49 16.21 -0.45
C ASP A 212 -1.90 15.76 -0.02
N ILE A 213 -1.95 14.65 0.72
CA ILE A 213 -3.20 14.10 1.23
C ILE A 213 -3.64 14.94 2.43
N PRO A 214 -4.87 15.47 2.42
CA PRO A 214 -5.40 16.20 3.55
C PRO A 214 -5.47 15.32 4.79
N ALA A 215 -5.29 15.90 5.96
CA ALA A 215 -5.34 15.18 7.22
C ALA A 215 -6.69 14.48 7.42
N ALA A 216 -6.66 13.18 7.67
CA ALA A 216 -7.81 12.38 8.05
C ALA A 216 -7.70 11.92 9.51
N ASN A 217 -8.82 11.55 10.13
CA ASN A 217 -8.82 10.98 11.47
C ASN A 217 -8.73 9.48 11.42
N ILE A 218 -9.36 8.92 10.40
CA ILE A 218 -9.55 7.49 10.25
C ILE A 218 -8.92 7.06 8.93
N ALA A 219 -8.09 6.04 9.00
CA ALA A 219 -7.60 5.31 7.84
C ALA A 219 -8.11 3.88 7.87
N VAL A 220 -8.58 3.38 6.74
CA VAL A 220 -8.99 1.99 6.60
C VAL A 220 -8.15 1.34 5.50
N ILE A 221 -7.53 0.22 5.79
CA ILE A 221 -6.77 -0.58 4.82
C ILE A 221 -7.51 -1.87 4.54
N LEU A 222 -7.93 -2.05 3.30
CA LEU A 222 -8.57 -3.26 2.78
C LEU A 222 -7.58 -4.04 1.91
N GLY A 223 -6.87 -4.99 2.52
CA GLY A 223 -5.74 -5.61 1.87
C GLY A 223 -4.58 -4.62 1.71
N GLY A 224 -3.52 -5.02 1.05
CA GLY A 224 -2.40 -4.08 0.84
C GLY A 224 -1.09 -4.79 0.55
N SER A 225 -0.06 -4.03 0.13
CA SER A 225 1.26 -4.59 -0.10
C SER A 225 1.96 -4.91 1.22
N ALA A 226 2.88 -5.86 1.15
CA ALA A 226 3.81 -6.13 2.26
C ALA A 226 4.91 -5.05 2.36
N ASN A 227 4.87 -4.02 1.50
CA ASN A 227 5.88 -2.99 1.48
C ASN A 227 5.70 -2.06 2.70
N PRO A 228 6.60 -2.10 3.68
CA PRO A 228 6.54 -1.23 4.85
C PRO A 228 6.58 0.26 4.47
N VAL A 229 7.30 0.59 3.39
CA VAL A 229 7.48 1.96 2.86
C VAL A 229 6.14 2.62 2.53
N GLU A 230 5.36 1.98 1.66
CA GLU A 230 4.04 2.50 1.28
C GLU A 230 3.15 2.70 2.50
N HIS A 231 3.28 1.82 3.48
CA HIS A 231 2.48 1.87 4.68
C HIS A 231 2.89 3.04 5.59
N ILE A 232 4.18 3.23 5.79
CA ILE A 232 4.77 4.33 6.58
C ILE A 232 4.42 5.68 5.96
N GLN A 233 4.55 5.82 4.65
CA GLN A 233 4.21 7.06 3.95
C GLN A 233 2.72 7.40 4.08
N ARG A 234 1.83 6.40 4.01
CA ARG A 234 0.39 6.60 4.23
C ARG A 234 0.10 7.07 5.65
N LEU A 235 0.67 6.41 6.65
CA LEU A 235 0.49 6.78 8.06
C LEU A 235 1.00 8.19 8.34
N GLY A 236 2.20 8.54 7.90
CA GLY A 236 2.78 9.86 8.10
C GLY A 236 1.97 11.00 7.48
N ARG A 237 1.21 10.74 6.41
CA ARG A 237 0.35 11.75 5.77
C ARG A 237 -1.00 11.92 6.47
N ILE A 238 -1.57 10.84 7.00
CA ILE A 238 -2.86 10.84 7.71
C ILE A 238 -2.70 11.34 9.14
N LEU A 239 -1.62 10.93 9.80
CA LEU A 239 -1.36 11.12 11.22
C LEU A 239 -0.72 12.48 11.54
N ARG A 240 -1.03 13.53 10.78
CA ARG A 240 -0.54 14.88 11.09
C ARG A 240 -1.10 15.36 12.41
N LYS A 241 -0.23 15.87 13.30
CA LYS A 241 -0.60 16.42 14.60
C LYS A 241 -1.57 17.58 14.41
N LYS A 242 -2.78 17.40 14.88
CA LYS A 242 -3.74 18.48 15.13
C LYS A 242 -4.17 18.38 16.58
N SER A 243 -4.13 19.51 17.30
CA SER A 243 -4.50 19.61 18.72
C SER A 243 -5.82 18.90 19.02
N GLY A 244 -5.83 17.97 19.99
CA GLY A 244 -7.02 17.26 20.44
C GLY A 244 -7.49 16.07 19.56
N LYS A 245 -6.72 15.62 18.56
CA LYS A 245 -7.15 14.60 17.61
C LYS A 245 -6.43 13.26 17.83
N ARG A 246 -7.20 12.19 18.08
CA ARG A 246 -6.71 10.80 17.96
C ARG A 246 -6.94 10.33 16.52
N ALA A 247 -5.94 9.71 15.93
CA ALA A 247 -6.08 9.04 14.65
C ALA A 247 -6.24 7.54 14.88
N VAL A 248 -7.09 6.87 14.07
CA VAL A 248 -7.30 5.42 14.15
C VAL A 248 -7.02 4.81 12.78
N LEU A 249 -6.23 3.76 12.78
CA LEU A 249 -5.98 2.93 11.62
C LEU A 249 -6.71 1.61 11.77
N TYR A 250 -7.64 1.32 10.88
CA TYR A 250 -8.27 0.01 10.74
C TYR A 250 -7.57 -0.79 9.65
N GLU A 251 -7.15 -2.01 9.98
CA GLU A 251 -6.61 -2.97 9.03
C GLU A 251 -7.56 -4.18 8.94
N ILE A 252 -8.29 -4.31 7.82
CA ILE A 252 -9.24 -5.41 7.60
C ILE A 252 -8.55 -6.47 6.75
N ILE A 253 -8.38 -7.66 7.30
CA ILE A 253 -7.69 -8.78 6.66
C ILE A 253 -8.50 -10.07 6.74
N ALA A 254 -8.41 -10.89 5.71
CA ALA A 254 -8.97 -12.24 5.72
C ALA A 254 -8.05 -13.18 6.52
N GLY A 255 -8.60 -13.84 7.54
CA GLY A 255 -7.90 -14.83 8.35
C GLY A 255 -7.54 -16.08 7.54
N GLY A 256 -6.49 -16.81 7.95
CA GLY A 256 -6.07 -18.04 7.26
C GLY A 256 -5.46 -17.86 5.86
N THR A 257 -5.22 -16.61 5.44
CA THR A 257 -4.77 -16.28 4.09
C THR A 257 -3.41 -15.59 4.06
N GLN A 258 -2.91 -15.30 2.86
CA GLN A 258 -1.68 -14.51 2.67
C GLN A 258 -1.75 -13.13 3.34
N GLU A 259 -2.94 -12.54 3.50
CA GLU A 259 -3.10 -11.22 4.12
C GLU A 259 -2.61 -11.22 5.58
N THR A 260 -2.77 -12.33 6.29
CA THR A 260 -2.25 -12.48 7.66
C THR A 260 -0.73 -12.32 7.70
N ASN A 261 -0.02 -12.97 6.78
CA ASN A 261 1.44 -12.87 6.69
C ASN A 261 1.90 -11.46 6.23
N ILE A 262 1.15 -10.87 5.31
CA ILE A 262 1.39 -9.50 4.82
C ILE A 262 1.23 -8.49 5.97
N SER A 263 0.16 -8.60 6.74
CA SER A 263 -0.10 -7.78 7.92
C SER A 263 0.99 -7.95 8.99
N TYR A 264 1.43 -9.18 9.24
CA TYR A 264 2.53 -9.46 10.16
C TYR A 264 3.83 -8.75 9.72
N ARG A 265 4.22 -8.86 8.44
CA ARG A 265 5.41 -8.19 7.90
C ARG A 265 5.34 -6.67 7.99
N ARG A 266 4.16 -6.08 7.80
CA ARG A 266 3.96 -4.63 7.99
C ARG A 266 4.26 -4.22 9.44
N ARG A 267 3.76 -4.98 10.40
CA ARG A 267 3.94 -4.71 11.85
C ARG A 267 5.36 -4.93 12.36
N SER A 268 6.16 -5.74 11.68
CA SER A 268 7.58 -5.90 12.01
C SER A 268 8.41 -4.66 11.64
N SER A 269 7.82 -3.70 10.92
CA SER A 269 8.44 -2.40 10.68
C SER A 269 8.29 -1.48 11.89
N ASP A 270 9.27 -0.60 12.08
CA ASP A 270 9.31 0.35 13.22
C ASP A 270 8.13 1.34 13.30
N ALA A 271 7.31 1.41 12.23
CA ALA A 271 6.10 2.25 12.21
C ALA A 271 4.98 1.74 13.14
N TYR A 272 5.01 0.47 13.55
CA TYR A 272 3.99 -0.14 14.40
C TYR A 272 4.46 -0.41 15.84
N ARG A 273 5.73 -0.17 16.10
CA ARG A 273 6.33 -0.24 17.43
C ARG A 273 6.42 1.18 18.01
#